data_cc8fbb488cda2643a08bdf3e8f511c5b
#
_entry.id   cc8fbb488cda2643a08bdf3e8f511c5b
#
_cell.length_a   1.000
_cell.length_b   1.000
_cell.length_c   1.000
_cell.angle_alpha   90.00
_cell.angle_beta   90.00
_cell.angle_gamma   90.00
#
_symmetry.space_group_name_H-M   'P 1'
#
loop_
_entity.id
_entity.type
_entity.pdbx_description
1 polymer ?
#
loop_
_entity_poly.entity_id
_entity_poly.type
_entity_poly.pdbx_seq_one_letter_code
_entity_poly.pdbx_strand_id
1 'polypeptide(L)'
;LSSKNKDNFIDCMINGTAYFNEAERMVGNSKLQGKHNDGLWVTDLAESCEAILDSYLLHIEFIKSHHEDMMGESYKRPNLHALSSMQRMVRMYCGNESASDLRERFVKANLPTKGFDVAHRDDIDVGNKYITLGIGAVLVILSFAFAMFMDNPSQDKIFIIRSTFAVGSATLASFLPGWINVNVKGYIKAGGAIAIILIFYFFNPPAMLIG
;
A
#
# COMPACT_ATOMS: atom_id res chain seq x y z
N LEU A 1 9.43 -49.01 9.84
CA LEU A 1 8.46 -48.06 10.41
C LEU A 1 7.05 -48.67 10.27
N SER A 2 6.25 -48.61 11.33
CA SER A 2 4.88 -49.17 11.31
C SER A 2 4.03 -48.40 10.28
N SER A 3 3.20 -49.13 9.50
CA SER A 3 2.24 -48.52 8.54
C SER A 3 1.41 -47.42 9.20
N LYS A 4 0.99 -47.61 10.43
CA LYS A 4 0.25 -46.62 11.21
C LYS A 4 0.97 -45.27 11.39
N ASN A 5 2.31 -45.27 11.52
CA ASN A 5 3.07 -44.02 11.64
C ASN A 5 3.13 -43.26 10.32
N LYS A 6 3.19 -43.97 9.19
CA LYS A 6 3.16 -43.39 7.87
C LYS A 6 1.79 -42.75 7.57
N ASP A 7 0.71 -43.44 7.90
CA ASP A 7 -0.66 -42.94 7.70
C ASP A 7 -0.89 -41.68 8.54
N ASN A 8 -0.50 -41.66 9.82
CA ASN A 8 -0.58 -40.48 10.68
C ASN A 8 0.25 -39.29 10.14
N PHE A 9 1.42 -39.55 9.57
CA PHE A 9 2.26 -38.53 8.97
C PHE A 9 1.60 -37.93 7.71
N ILE A 10 1.02 -38.76 6.86
CA ILE A 10 0.25 -38.34 5.68
C ILE A 10 -0.95 -37.48 6.10
N ASP A 11 -1.71 -37.92 7.11
CA ASP A 11 -2.84 -37.15 7.64
C ASP A 11 -2.40 -35.80 8.20
N CYS A 12 -1.27 -35.74 8.91
CA CYS A 12 -0.67 -34.47 9.39
C CYS A 12 -0.32 -33.52 8.24
N MET A 13 0.29 -34.04 7.17
CA MET A 13 0.61 -33.25 5.98
C MET A 13 -0.64 -32.72 5.28
N ILE A 14 -1.64 -33.56 5.05
CA ILE A 14 -2.88 -33.19 4.35
C ILE A 14 -3.66 -32.17 5.16
N ASN A 15 -3.90 -32.43 6.43
CA ASN A 15 -4.69 -31.55 7.30
C ASN A 15 -3.96 -30.22 7.55
N GLY A 16 -2.64 -30.25 7.77
CA GLY A 16 -1.84 -29.03 7.90
C GLY A 16 -1.88 -28.19 6.63
N THR A 17 -1.67 -28.80 5.47
CA THR A 17 -1.74 -28.10 4.17
C THR A 17 -3.14 -27.50 3.95
N ALA A 18 -4.21 -28.25 4.26
CA ALA A 18 -5.57 -27.75 4.12
C ALA A 18 -5.84 -26.56 5.04
N TYR A 19 -5.41 -26.62 6.29
CA TYR A 19 -5.55 -25.54 7.26
C TYR A 19 -4.86 -24.24 6.80
N PHE A 20 -3.58 -24.32 6.43
CA PHE A 20 -2.82 -23.15 6.01
C PHE A 20 -3.32 -22.55 4.69
N ASN A 21 -3.75 -23.39 3.75
CA ASN A 21 -4.35 -22.92 2.50
C ASN A 21 -5.69 -22.23 2.74
N GLU A 22 -6.50 -22.74 3.66
CA GLU A 22 -7.79 -22.12 4.00
C GLU A 22 -7.57 -20.76 4.70
N ALA A 23 -6.63 -20.67 5.64
CA ALA A 23 -6.26 -19.41 6.27
C ALA A 23 -5.78 -18.39 5.22
N GLU A 24 -4.89 -18.77 4.30
CA GLU A 24 -4.44 -17.91 3.20
C GLU A 24 -5.60 -17.47 2.31
N ARG A 25 -6.53 -18.39 1.99
CA ARG A 25 -7.71 -18.09 1.18
C ARG A 25 -8.65 -17.08 1.87
N MET A 26 -8.86 -17.21 3.17
CA MET A 26 -9.67 -16.28 3.96
C MET A 26 -9.05 -14.87 3.95
N VAL A 27 -7.77 -14.77 4.21
CA VAL A 27 -7.04 -13.49 4.19
C VAL A 27 -7.02 -12.90 2.77
N GLY A 28 -6.76 -13.69 1.76
CA GLY A 28 -6.78 -13.28 0.36
C GLY A 28 -8.13 -12.73 -0.09
N ASN A 29 -9.22 -13.36 0.33
CA ASN A 29 -10.58 -12.95 -0.02
C ASN A 29 -11.09 -11.75 0.79
N SER A 30 -10.49 -11.43 1.93
CA SER A 30 -10.89 -10.32 2.79
C SER A 30 -10.75 -8.96 2.10
N LYS A 31 -9.94 -8.85 1.03
CA LYS A 31 -9.61 -7.61 0.28
C LYS A 31 -9.01 -6.50 1.16
N LEU A 32 -8.54 -6.83 2.35
CA LEU A 32 -7.98 -5.87 3.30
C LEU A 32 -6.56 -5.43 2.96
N GLN A 33 -5.87 -6.22 2.15
CA GLN A 33 -4.46 -6.02 1.76
C GLN A 33 -4.19 -4.76 0.93
N GLY A 34 -5.03 -3.77 0.95
CA GLY A 34 -4.85 -2.55 0.16
C GLY A 34 -5.75 -1.40 0.57
N LYS A 35 -6.47 -1.55 1.67
CA LYS A 35 -7.28 -0.48 2.23
C LYS A 35 -6.61 0.02 3.51
N HIS A 36 -6.42 1.32 3.63
CA HIS A 36 -6.20 1.97 4.92
C HIS A 36 -7.46 1.77 5.77
N ASN A 37 -7.51 0.66 6.47
CA ASN A 37 -8.51 0.41 7.49
C ASN A 37 -7.77 0.49 8.83
N ASP A 38 -7.80 1.64 9.46
CA ASP A 38 -7.22 1.89 10.79
C ASP A 38 -8.05 1.25 11.92
N GLY A 39 -8.77 0.19 11.60
CA GLY A 39 -9.59 -0.52 12.57
C GLY A 39 -8.78 -1.52 13.38
N LEU A 40 -8.99 -1.55 14.71
CA LEU A 40 -8.36 -2.47 15.66
C LEU A 40 -8.42 -3.94 15.17
N TRP A 41 -9.51 -4.34 14.55
CA TRP A 41 -9.72 -5.68 14.01
C TRP A 41 -8.77 -6.07 12.85
N VAL A 42 -8.23 -5.11 12.11
CA VAL A 42 -7.24 -5.37 11.04
C VAL A 42 -5.89 -5.70 11.66
N THR A 43 -5.53 -5.03 12.74
CA THR A 43 -4.33 -5.32 13.52
C THR A 43 -4.43 -6.70 14.16
N ASP A 44 -5.57 -7.02 14.79
CA ASP A 44 -5.82 -8.35 15.38
C ASP A 44 -5.75 -9.46 14.32
N LEU A 45 -6.26 -9.21 13.11
CA LEU A 45 -6.15 -10.15 11.99
C LEU A 45 -4.68 -10.32 11.54
N ALA A 46 -3.92 -9.23 11.49
CA ALA A 46 -2.51 -9.29 11.10
C ALA A 46 -1.65 -10.04 12.14
N GLU A 47 -1.88 -9.81 13.43
CA GLU A 47 -1.25 -10.57 14.52
C GLU A 47 -1.63 -12.05 14.46
N SER A 48 -2.88 -12.35 14.12
CA SER A 48 -3.32 -13.73 13.88
C SER A 48 -2.60 -14.35 12.68
N CYS A 49 -2.39 -13.59 11.60
CA CYS A 49 -1.60 -14.04 10.45
C CYS A 49 -0.15 -14.32 10.84
N GLU A 50 0.47 -13.49 11.68
CA GLU A 50 1.81 -13.70 12.20
C GLU A 50 1.91 -15.02 12.96
N ALA A 51 1.00 -15.26 13.92
CA ALA A 51 0.95 -16.49 14.70
C ALA A 51 0.73 -17.75 13.82
N ILE A 52 -0.10 -17.64 12.77
CA ILE A 52 -0.32 -18.73 11.80
C ILE A 52 0.95 -18.99 10.99
N LEU A 53 1.67 -17.96 10.54
CA LEU A 53 2.91 -18.10 9.80
C LEU A 53 4.02 -18.71 10.67
N ASP A 54 4.09 -18.37 11.96
CA ASP A 54 4.98 -19.02 12.92
C ASP A 54 4.66 -20.51 13.08
N SER A 55 3.38 -20.84 13.24
CA SER A 55 2.92 -22.22 13.32
C SER A 55 3.24 -23.01 12.03
N TYR A 56 3.15 -22.34 10.88
CA TYR A 56 3.54 -22.92 9.59
C TYR A 56 5.03 -23.27 9.53
N LEU A 57 5.91 -22.40 10.04
CA LEU A 57 7.36 -22.68 10.11
C LEU A 57 7.63 -23.95 10.90
N LEU A 58 7.04 -24.09 12.08
CA LEU A 58 7.19 -25.29 12.92
C LEU A 58 6.64 -26.54 12.23
N HIS A 59 5.47 -26.44 11.60
CA HIS A 59 4.87 -27.54 10.86
C HIS A 59 5.74 -28.02 9.71
N ILE A 60 6.26 -27.07 8.89
CA ILE A 60 7.11 -27.39 7.75
C ILE A 60 8.47 -27.96 8.18
N GLU A 61 9.04 -27.49 9.28
CA GLU A 61 10.27 -28.04 9.83
C GLU A 61 10.06 -29.50 10.26
N PHE A 62 8.97 -29.80 10.95
CA PHE A 62 8.59 -31.17 11.30
C PHE A 62 8.39 -32.03 10.03
N ILE A 63 7.65 -31.54 9.04
CA ILE A 63 7.42 -32.30 7.80
C ILE A 63 8.74 -32.56 7.09
N LYS A 64 9.61 -31.56 6.92
CA LYS A 64 10.90 -31.70 6.23
C LYS A 64 11.82 -32.71 6.91
N SER A 65 11.88 -32.68 8.24
CA SER A 65 12.76 -33.58 9.00
C SER A 65 12.38 -35.07 8.91
N HIS A 66 11.11 -35.36 8.61
CA HIS A 66 10.59 -36.74 8.57
C HIS A 66 10.16 -37.21 7.16
N HIS A 67 10.11 -36.29 6.19
CA HIS A 67 9.53 -36.59 4.87
C HIS A 67 10.29 -37.69 4.13
N GLU A 68 11.61 -37.64 4.10
CA GLU A 68 12.44 -38.61 3.39
C GLU A 68 12.31 -40.01 4.03
N ASP A 69 12.32 -40.08 5.35
CA ASP A 69 12.18 -41.33 6.10
C ASP A 69 10.78 -41.96 5.94
N MET A 70 9.74 -41.14 5.83
CA MET A 70 8.36 -41.60 5.76
C MET A 70 7.88 -41.86 4.34
N MET A 71 8.30 -41.01 3.37
CA MET A 71 7.80 -41.02 2.00
C MET A 71 8.80 -41.63 1.00
N GLY A 72 10.10 -41.67 1.34
CA GLY A 72 11.15 -42.18 0.45
C GLY A 72 11.54 -41.18 -0.65
N GLU A 73 11.08 -39.93 -0.56
CA GLU A 73 11.43 -38.85 -1.49
C GLU A 73 11.69 -37.55 -0.75
N SER A 74 12.46 -36.64 -1.36
CA SER A 74 12.74 -35.32 -0.78
C SER A 74 11.51 -34.44 -0.75
N TYR A 75 11.37 -33.61 0.28
CA TYR A 75 10.30 -32.64 0.41
C TYR A 75 10.31 -31.61 -0.73
N LYS A 76 9.19 -31.41 -1.42
CA LYS A 76 9.04 -30.43 -2.48
C LYS A 76 8.71 -29.08 -1.92
N ARG A 77 9.46 -28.06 -2.33
CA ARG A 77 9.23 -26.66 -1.93
C ARG A 77 7.83 -26.19 -2.33
N PRO A 78 7.11 -25.46 -1.46
CA PRO A 78 5.84 -24.83 -1.81
C PRO A 78 5.96 -23.84 -2.97
N ASN A 79 4.81 -23.53 -3.60
CA ASN A 79 4.73 -22.53 -4.65
C ASN A 79 5.24 -21.16 -4.17
N LEU A 80 5.87 -20.38 -5.06
CA LEU A 80 6.40 -19.05 -4.77
C LEU A 80 5.37 -18.07 -4.20
N HIS A 81 4.09 -18.29 -4.45
CA HIS A 81 2.98 -17.47 -3.95
C HIS A 81 2.33 -18.02 -2.69
N ALA A 82 2.81 -19.15 -2.17
CA ALA A 82 2.23 -19.73 -0.96
C ALA A 82 2.32 -18.74 0.20
N LEU A 83 1.20 -18.56 0.92
CA LEU A 83 1.06 -17.70 2.11
C LEU A 83 1.35 -16.20 1.86
N SER A 84 1.33 -15.76 0.60
CA SER A 84 1.70 -14.39 0.26
C SER A 84 0.69 -13.33 0.75
N SER A 85 -0.57 -13.70 0.98
CA SER A 85 -1.59 -12.79 1.51
C SER A 85 -1.39 -12.55 3.00
N MET A 86 -1.15 -13.60 3.77
CA MET A 86 -0.82 -13.48 5.20
C MET A 86 0.52 -12.73 5.41
N GLN A 87 1.54 -13.05 4.61
CA GLN A 87 2.82 -12.33 4.63
C GLN A 87 2.64 -10.82 4.37
N ARG A 88 1.78 -10.43 3.41
CA ARG A 88 1.45 -9.02 3.17
C ARG A 88 0.74 -8.38 4.35
N MET A 89 -0.20 -9.08 4.99
CA MET A 89 -0.88 -8.57 6.18
C MET A 89 0.11 -8.26 7.30
N VAL A 90 1.00 -9.20 7.61
CA VAL A 90 2.06 -8.99 8.62
C VAL A 90 2.95 -7.81 8.22
N ARG A 91 3.42 -7.74 6.97
CA ARG A 91 4.25 -6.63 6.47
C ARG A 91 3.56 -5.27 6.58
N MET A 92 2.25 -5.22 6.40
CA MET A 92 1.49 -3.97 6.39
C MET A 92 1.09 -3.49 7.79
N TYR A 93 0.85 -4.39 8.74
CA TYR A 93 0.18 -4.04 9.99
C TYR A 93 0.90 -4.49 11.29
N CYS A 94 1.85 -5.45 11.25
CA CYS A 94 2.61 -5.88 12.45
C CYS A 94 3.92 -5.12 12.66
N GLY A 95 4.22 -4.13 11.79
CA GLY A 95 5.46 -3.36 11.88
C GLY A 95 6.65 -4.00 11.16
N ASN A 96 7.68 -3.17 10.92
CA ASN A 96 8.84 -3.57 10.10
C ASN A 96 9.73 -4.61 10.78
N GLU A 97 9.88 -4.54 12.09
CA GLU A 97 10.76 -5.44 12.86
C GLU A 97 10.22 -6.87 12.84
N SER A 98 8.95 -7.05 13.22
CA SER A 98 8.27 -8.35 13.22
C SER A 98 8.23 -8.98 11.82
N ALA A 99 7.87 -8.19 10.82
CA ALA A 99 7.84 -8.65 9.43
C ALA A 99 9.24 -9.06 8.91
N SER A 100 10.30 -8.36 9.31
CA SER A 100 11.67 -8.67 8.92
C SER A 100 12.20 -9.94 9.58
N ASP A 101 11.93 -10.12 10.88
CA ASP A 101 12.29 -11.34 11.61
C ASP A 101 11.62 -12.56 10.99
N LEU A 102 10.30 -12.49 10.80
CA LEU A 102 9.54 -13.58 10.21
C LEU A 102 10.01 -13.91 8.78
N ARG A 103 10.29 -12.87 7.97
CA ARG A 103 10.86 -13.03 6.63
C ARG A 103 12.21 -13.75 6.66
N GLU A 104 13.11 -13.37 7.57
CA GLU A 104 14.43 -14.00 7.71
C GLU A 104 14.30 -15.49 8.06
N ARG A 105 13.38 -15.83 8.94
CA ARG A 105 13.09 -17.22 9.32
C ARG A 105 12.53 -18.03 8.14
N PHE A 106 11.67 -17.43 7.30
CA PHE A 106 11.19 -18.04 6.05
C PHE A 106 12.35 -18.28 5.06
N VAL A 107 13.27 -17.33 4.91
CA VAL A 107 14.47 -17.48 4.08
C VAL A 107 15.35 -18.63 4.60
N LYS A 108 15.63 -18.67 5.91
CA LYS A 108 16.42 -19.76 6.53
C LYS A 108 15.75 -21.13 6.34
N ALA A 109 14.43 -21.18 6.39
CA ALA A 109 13.68 -22.40 6.12
C ALA A 109 13.53 -22.74 4.63
N ASN A 110 14.14 -21.97 3.71
CA ASN A 110 14.00 -22.11 2.25
C ASN A 110 12.54 -22.09 1.79
N LEU A 111 11.73 -21.18 2.34
CA LEU A 111 10.32 -20.99 2.03
C LEU A 111 10.10 -19.70 1.20
N PRO A 112 8.99 -19.60 0.47
CA PRO A 112 8.69 -18.39 -0.30
C PRO A 112 8.42 -17.17 0.59
N THR A 113 8.95 -16.01 0.18
CA THR A 113 8.85 -14.73 0.90
C THR A 113 8.14 -13.64 0.11
N LYS A 114 7.50 -13.99 -1.01
CA LYS A 114 6.99 -13.02 -1.97
C LYS A 114 6.02 -11.99 -1.38
N GLY A 115 5.26 -12.36 -0.36
CA GLY A 115 4.35 -11.43 0.31
C GLY A 115 5.07 -10.38 1.16
N PHE A 116 6.19 -10.73 1.78
CA PHE A 116 7.04 -9.79 2.51
C PHE A 116 7.84 -8.85 1.59
N ASP A 117 8.13 -9.28 0.35
CA ASP A 117 8.93 -8.54 -0.61
C ASP A 117 8.12 -7.49 -1.39
N VAL A 118 6.80 -7.47 -1.24
CA VAL A 118 5.96 -6.42 -1.82
C VAL A 118 6.25 -5.12 -1.06
N ALA A 119 6.66 -4.08 -1.82
CA ALA A 119 6.88 -2.75 -1.26
C ALA A 119 5.62 -2.29 -0.51
N HIS A 120 5.82 -1.75 0.69
CA HIS A 120 4.74 -1.17 1.46
C HIS A 120 4.10 -0.06 0.62
N ARG A 121 2.77 -0.02 0.55
CA ARG A 121 2.07 0.98 -0.28
C ARG A 121 2.42 2.41 0.16
N ASP A 122 2.74 2.58 1.45
CA ASP A 122 3.18 3.86 1.99
C ASP A 122 4.57 4.28 1.48
N ASP A 123 5.49 3.34 1.20
CA ASP A 123 6.80 3.67 0.65
C ASP A 123 6.67 4.19 -0.80
N ILE A 124 5.72 3.63 -1.57
CA ILE A 124 5.40 4.10 -2.93
C ILE A 124 4.64 5.43 -2.87
N ASP A 125 3.71 5.58 -1.92
CA ASP A 125 2.95 6.80 -1.70
C ASP A 125 3.84 7.95 -1.21
N VAL A 126 4.79 7.69 -0.32
CA VAL A 126 5.74 8.71 0.17
C VAL A 126 6.61 9.22 -0.97
N GLY A 127 7.15 8.34 -1.81
CA GLY A 127 7.92 8.74 -3.00
C GLY A 127 7.10 9.61 -3.96
N ASN A 128 5.89 9.17 -4.29
CA ASN A 128 4.97 9.92 -5.16
C ASN A 128 4.55 11.24 -4.54
N LYS A 129 4.35 11.32 -3.23
CA LYS A 129 4.06 12.57 -2.50
C LYS A 129 5.17 13.58 -2.68
N TYR A 130 6.41 13.24 -2.43
CA TYR A 130 7.54 14.18 -2.59
C TYR A 130 7.72 14.65 -4.04
N ILE A 131 7.52 13.76 -5.02
CA ILE A 131 7.56 14.14 -6.44
C ILE A 131 6.43 15.13 -6.76
N THR A 132 5.22 14.87 -6.32
CA THR A 132 4.07 15.76 -6.53
C THR A 132 4.28 17.11 -5.84
N LEU A 133 4.79 17.12 -4.59
CA LEU A 133 5.17 18.33 -3.87
C LEU A 133 6.20 19.14 -4.65
N GLY A 134 7.23 18.48 -5.16
CA GLY A 134 8.28 19.11 -5.97
C GLY A 134 7.72 19.78 -7.24
N ILE A 135 6.85 19.08 -7.96
CA ILE A 135 6.19 19.63 -9.16
C ILE A 135 5.35 20.86 -8.80
N GLY A 136 4.53 20.79 -7.74
CA GLY A 136 3.73 21.92 -7.27
C GLY A 136 4.58 23.13 -6.91
N ALA A 137 5.67 22.92 -6.18
CA ALA A 137 6.61 24.00 -5.80
C ALA A 137 7.26 24.64 -7.03
N VAL A 138 7.71 23.84 -7.99
CA VAL A 138 8.32 24.35 -9.24
C VAL A 138 7.31 25.18 -10.03
N LEU A 139 6.07 24.74 -10.18
CA LEU A 139 5.03 25.50 -10.88
C LEU A 139 4.74 26.85 -10.21
N VAL A 140 4.69 26.90 -8.89
CA VAL A 140 4.50 28.15 -8.14
C VAL A 140 5.70 29.09 -8.34
N ILE A 141 6.92 28.60 -8.18
CA ILE A 141 8.15 29.40 -8.37
C ILE A 141 8.23 29.94 -9.80
N LEU A 142 7.97 29.13 -10.82
CA LEU A 142 7.95 29.55 -12.21
C LEU A 142 6.89 30.61 -12.45
N SER A 143 5.69 30.49 -11.87
CA SER A 143 4.63 31.50 -12.01
C SER A 143 5.07 32.86 -11.41
N PHE A 144 5.72 32.86 -10.25
CA PHE A 144 6.27 34.06 -9.66
C PHE A 144 7.40 34.65 -10.50
N ALA A 145 8.33 33.82 -10.99
CA ALA A 145 9.42 34.26 -11.84
C ALA A 145 8.89 34.95 -13.12
N PHE A 146 7.92 34.30 -13.81
CA PHE A 146 7.29 34.91 -14.98
C PHE A 146 6.58 36.23 -14.65
N ALA A 147 5.90 36.31 -13.50
CA ALA A 147 5.24 37.54 -13.07
C ALA A 147 6.23 38.68 -12.79
N MET A 148 7.43 38.38 -12.25
CA MET A 148 8.46 39.40 -11.94
C MET A 148 9.24 39.85 -13.15
N PHE A 149 9.52 38.97 -14.12
CA PHE A 149 10.38 39.28 -15.26
C PHE A 149 9.64 39.76 -16.52
N MET A 150 8.30 39.77 -16.49
CA MET A 150 7.47 40.17 -17.62
C MET A 150 7.00 41.61 -17.48
N ASP A 151 7.60 42.50 -18.24
CA ASP A 151 7.12 43.89 -18.39
C ASP A 151 5.88 43.91 -19.30
N ASN A 152 4.77 44.49 -18.82
CA ASN A 152 3.51 44.67 -19.57
C ASN A 152 2.97 43.36 -20.21
N PRO A 153 2.62 42.34 -19.43
CA PRO A 153 2.11 41.11 -19.97
C PRO A 153 0.73 41.29 -20.63
N SER A 154 0.55 40.68 -21.81
CA SER A 154 -0.76 40.63 -22.45
C SER A 154 -1.76 39.83 -21.60
N GLN A 155 -3.06 40.02 -21.85
CA GLN A 155 -4.16 39.31 -21.13
C GLN A 155 -3.95 37.78 -21.12
N ASP A 156 -3.56 37.23 -22.28
CA ASP A 156 -3.31 35.79 -22.44
C ASP A 156 -2.15 35.30 -21.54
N LYS A 157 -1.09 36.09 -21.44
CA LYS A 157 0.05 35.75 -20.57
C LYS A 157 -0.31 35.79 -19.10
N ILE A 158 -1.11 36.79 -18.70
CA ILE A 158 -1.64 36.89 -17.33
C ILE A 158 -2.51 35.67 -17.01
N PHE A 159 -3.35 35.24 -17.95
CA PHE A 159 -4.18 34.05 -17.78
C PHE A 159 -3.34 32.76 -17.58
N ILE A 160 -2.28 32.57 -18.39
CA ILE A 160 -1.37 31.44 -18.27
C ILE A 160 -0.67 31.43 -16.89
N ILE A 161 -0.14 32.58 -16.45
CA ILE A 161 0.53 32.71 -15.15
C ILE A 161 -0.42 32.36 -14.01
N ARG A 162 -1.63 32.91 -14.04
CA ARG A 162 -2.66 32.64 -13.01
C ARG A 162 -3.08 31.16 -12.98
N SER A 163 -3.30 30.58 -14.15
CA SER A 163 -3.69 29.16 -14.25
C SER A 163 -2.59 28.23 -13.73
N THR A 164 -1.33 28.51 -14.09
CA THR A 164 -0.16 27.75 -13.62
C THR A 164 0.01 27.86 -12.11
N PHE A 165 -0.15 29.09 -11.58
CA PHE A 165 -0.11 29.33 -10.13
C PHE A 165 -1.23 28.60 -9.39
N ALA A 166 -2.46 28.62 -9.92
CA ALA A 166 -3.58 27.93 -9.33
C ALA A 166 -3.37 26.41 -9.27
N VAL A 167 -2.87 25.80 -10.36
CA VAL A 167 -2.56 24.37 -10.42
C VAL A 167 -1.42 24.02 -9.45
N GLY A 168 -0.34 24.80 -9.42
CA GLY A 168 0.77 24.60 -8.49
C GLY A 168 0.34 24.69 -7.03
N SER A 169 -0.44 25.72 -6.70
CA SER A 169 -0.98 25.93 -5.35
C SER A 169 -1.95 24.81 -4.93
N ALA A 170 -2.81 24.34 -5.84
CA ALA A 170 -3.71 23.24 -5.60
C ALA A 170 -2.95 21.92 -5.36
N THR A 171 -1.84 21.72 -6.10
CA THR A 171 -0.96 20.58 -5.93
C THR A 171 -0.29 20.61 -4.55
N LEU A 172 0.21 21.76 -4.09
CA LEU A 172 0.76 21.90 -2.74
C LEU A 172 -0.30 21.68 -1.66
N ALA A 173 -1.49 22.21 -1.85
CA ALA A 173 -2.59 22.06 -0.88
C ALA A 173 -3.14 20.64 -0.78
N SER A 174 -2.91 19.77 -1.76
CA SER A 174 -3.29 18.37 -1.68
C SER A 174 -2.58 17.60 -0.55
N PHE A 175 -1.48 18.16 -0.03
CA PHE A 175 -0.75 17.65 1.13
C PHE A 175 -1.34 18.08 2.48
N LEU A 176 -2.27 19.07 2.48
CA LEU A 176 -2.92 19.54 3.69
C LEU A 176 -4.27 18.82 3.85
N PRO A 177 -4.36 17.74 4.63
CA PRO A 177 -5.60 16.96 4.72
C PRO A 177 -6.72 17.82 5.34
N GLY A 178 -7.81 17.95 4.60
CA GLY A 178 -9.11 18.41 5.14
C GLY A 178 -9.25 19.90 5.54
N TRP A 179 -8.24 20.73 5.35
CA TRP A 179 -8.23 22.12 5.84
C TRP A 179 -9.10 23.08 5.04
N ILE A 180 -9.36 22.78 3.77
CA ILE A 180 -10.14 23.68 2.92
C ILE A 180 -11.38 22.95 2.40
N ASN A 181 -12.55 23.35 2.88
CA ASN A 181 -13.84 22.92 2.40
C ASN A 181 -14.56 24.16 1.83
N VAL A 182 -14.79 24.16 0.51
CA VAL A 182 -15.53 25.25 -0.15
C VAL A 182 -16.91 24.75 -0.55
N ASN A 183 -17.94 25.46 -0.12
CA ASN A 183 -19.32 25.21 -0.48
C ASN A 183 -19.82 26.40 -1.30
N VAL A 184 -19.92 26.21 -2.62
CA VAL A 184 -20.40 27.24 -3.54
C VAL A 184 -21.87 27.00 -3.86
N LYS A 185 -22.75 27.90 -3.44
CA LYS A 185 -24.20 27.91 -3.73
C LYS A 185 -24.93 26.58 -3.43
N GLY A 186 -24.50 25.84 -2.41
CA GLY A 186 -25.18 24.63 -1.97
C GLY A 186 -25.08 23.41 -2.90
N TYR A 187 -24.61 23.58 -4.14
CA TYR A 187 -24.55 22.51 -5.14
C TYR A 187 -23.14 21.93 -5.34
N ILE A 188 -22.10 22.72 -5.05
CA ILE A 188 -20.71 22.32 -5.25
C ILE A 188 -20.01 22.27 -3.91
N LYS A 189 -19.70 21.05 -3.46
CA LYS A 189 -18.80 20.83 -2.33
C LYS A 189 -17.45 20.41 -2.86
N ALA A 190 -16.43 21.18 -2.57
CA ALA A 190 -15.07 20.88 -2.96
C ALA A 190 -14.13 20.99 -1.77
N GLY A 191 -13.26 20.00 -1.62
CA GLY A 191 -12.25 19.97 -0.57
C GLY A 191 -10.84 19.95 -1.15
N GLY A 192 -9.86 20.43 -0.39
CA GLY A 192 -8.46 20.38 -0.74
C GLY A 192 -8.12 21.11 -2.04
N ALA A 193 -7.42 20.44 -2.95
CA ALA A 193 -6.91 21.01 -4.19
C ALA A 193 -8.00 21.61 -5.10
N ILE A 194 -9.16 20.94 -5.22
CA ILE A 194 -10.28 21.44 -6.04
C ILE A 194 -10.83 22.73 -5.48
N ALA A 195 -10.91 22.88 -4.16
CA ALA A 195 -11.36 24.10 -3.51
C ALA A 195 -10.49 25.30 -3.90
N ILE A 196 -9.16 25.12 -3.96
CA ILE A 196 -8.23 26.19 -4.35
C ILE A 196 -8.41 26.59 -5.82
N ILE A 197 -8.55 25.63 -6.72
CA ILE A 197 -8.84 25.91 -8.14
C ILE A 197 -10.13 26.72 -8.28
N LEU A 198 -11.19 26.33 -7.56
CA LEU A 198 -12.46 27.04 -7.58
C LEU A 198 -12.34 28.46 -7.01
N ILE A 199 -11.62 28.65 -5.90
CA ILE A 199 -11.37 29.99 -5.35
C ILE A 199 -10.68 30.87 -6.40
N PHE A 200 -9.60 30.40 -7.01
CA PHE A 200 -8.91 31.18 -8.05
C PHE A 200 -9.80 31.47 -9.26
N TYR A 201 -10.61 30.51 -9.68
CA TYR A 201 -11.50 30.67 -10.81
C TYR A 201 -12.61 31.69 -10.54
N PHE A 202 -13.30 31.61 -9.40
CA PHE A 202 -14.45 32.46 -9.08
C PHE A 202 -14.05 33.85 -8.57
N PHE A 203 -12.96 33.98 -7.83
CA PHE A 203 -12.52 35.27 -7.27
C PHE A 203 -11.52 36.00 -8.18
N ASN A 204 -10.96 35.32 -9.18
CA ASN A 204 -10.06 35.92 -10.14
C ASN A 204 -10.35 35.38 -11.55
N PRO A 205 -11.56 35.65 -12.10
CA PRO A 205 -11.98 35.09 -13.37
C PRO A 205 -11.06 35.56 -14.50
N PRO A 206 -10.84 34.72 -15.54
CA PRO A 206 -10.09 35.13 -16.71
C PRO A 206 -10.79 36.33 -17.38
N ALA A 207 -9.99 37.26 -17.85
CA ALA A 207 -10.49 38.53 -18.44
C ALA A 207 -11.44 38.33 -19.64
N MET A 208 -11.43 37.16 -20.25
CA MET A 208 -12.33 36.82 -21.37
C MET A 208 -13.82 36.70 -20.97
N LEU A 209 -14.15 36.70 -19.68
CA LEU A 209 -15.55 36.63 -19.21
C LEU A 209 -16.14 37.99 -18.84
N ILE A 210 -15.39 39.08 -19.02
CA ILE A 210 -15.77 40.45 -18.62
C ILE A 210 -15.93 41.36 -19.87
N GLY A 211 -16.03 40.74 -21.06
CA GLY A 211 -16.29 41.45 -22.30
C GLY A 211 -17.79 41.59 -22.59
#